data_f86f0c62eab8be72e8cec1665e5c1ad5
#
_entry.id   f86f0c62eab8be72e8cec1665e5c1ad5
#
_cell.length_a   1.000
_cell.length_b   1.000
_cell.length_c   1.000
_cell.angle_alpha   90.00
_cell.angle_beta   90.00
_cell.angle_gamma   90.00
#
_symmetry.space_group_name_H-M   'P 1'
#
loop_
_entity.id
_entity.type
_entity.pdbx_description
1 polymer ?
#
loop_
_entity_poly.entity_id
_entity_poly.type
_entity_poly.pdbx_seq_one_letter_code
_entity_poly.pdbx_strand_id
1 'polypeptide(L)'
;MSTSLIYRNRTLYEVLMRGLYGRYYAARYRAVAGLIPAGASVADVCCGPATLYTRYLRQQSVEYTGLDLNDGFIADLTKAGGQGLVWNMNSDSPLPAADYVIMQASLYHFLPDPAEVVDRMLAAARTQVIVAEPIRNLATSQNRLLAAIGQRFTNAGTGAQAHRFTEDTLDAFFARYASRLVRSEVIAGGREKLYVLSA
;
A
#
# COMPACT_ATOMS: atom_id res chain seq x y z
N MET A 1 4.11 -13.36 -18.20
CA MET A 1 5.12 -12.47 -17.58
C MET A 1 5.49 -13.04 -16.23
N SER A 2 6.75 -13.29 -15.91
CA SER A 2 7.13 -13.99 -14.68
C SER A 2 7.16 -13.03 -13.51
N THR A 3 6.24 -13.20 -12.58
CA THR A 3 6.25 -12.53 -11.27
C THR A 3 7.57 -12.86 -10.56
N SER A 4 8.25 -11.87 -10.01
CA SER A 4 9.50 -12.07 -9.27
C SER A 4 9.32 -13.10 -8.15
N LEU A 5 10.31 -13.98 -7.95
CA LEU A 5 10.31 -15.04 -6.91
C LEU A 5 10.00 -14.51 -5.49
N ILE A 6 10.25 -13.22 -5.22
CA ILE A 6 9.98 -12.59 -3.93
C ILE A 6 8.49 -12.37 -3.70
N TYR A 7 7.75 -12.00 -4.74
CA TYR A 7 6.28 -11.88 -4.64
C TYR A 7 5.60 -13.26 -4.53
N ARG A 8 6.33 -14.35 -4.72
CA ARG A 8 5.83 -15.73 -4.53
C ARG A 8 6.00 -16.26 -3.12
N ASN A 9 6.79 -15.58 -2.26
CA ASN A 9 7.08 -16.03 -0.91
C ASN A 9 6.94 -14.89 0.11
N ARG A 10 5.87 -14.94 0.90
CA ARG A 10 5.56 -13.97 1.96
C ARG A 10 6.74 -13.72 2.91
N THR A 11 7.41 -14.79 3.35
CA THR A 11 8.52 -14.69 4.31
C THR A 11 9.70 -13.91 3.71
N LEU A 12 10.03 -14.20 2.45
CA LEU A 12 11.13 -13.53 1.75
C LEU A 12 10.81 -12.04 1.54
N TYR A 13 9.56 -11.72 1.18
CA TYR A 13 9.08 -10.33 1.07
C TYR A 13 9.20 -9.61 2.42
N GLU A 14 8.71 -10.19 3.52
CA GLU A 14 8.78 -9.57 4.85
C GLU A 14 10.23 -9.35 5.32
N VAL A 15 11.13 -10.31 5.10
CA VAL A 15 12.55 -10.18 5.47
C VAL A 15 13.21 -9.04 4.69
N LEU A 16 12.96 -8.95 3.39
CA LEU A 16 13.47 -7.86 2.55
C LEU A 16 12.97 -6.50 3.03
N MET A 17 11.66 -6.37 3.24
CA MET A 17 11.05 -5.11 3.68
C MET A 17 11.52 -4.70 5.08
N ARG A 18 11.74 -5.67 6.00
CA ARG A 18 12.35 -5.41 7.31
C ARG A 18 13.79 -4.92 7.17
N GLY A 19 14.56 -5.49 6.24
CA GLY A 19 15.91 -5.00 5.93
C GLY A 19 15.92 -3.57 5.40
N LEU A 20 15.00 -3.23 4.49
CA LEU A 20 14.88 -1.91 3.88
C LEU A 20 14.41 -0.84 4.87
N TYR A 21 13.43 -1.15 5.70
CA TYR A 21 12.84 -0.20 6.66
C TYR A 21 13.52 -0.22 8.04
N GLY A 22 14.21 -1.32 8.39
CA GLY A 22 14.83 -1.49 9.69
C GLY A 22 13.83 -1.28 10.84
N ARG A 23 14.23 -0.49 11.84
CA ARG A 23 13.37 -0.17 13.01
C ARG A 23 12.05 0.53 12.66
N TYR A 24 11.93 1.12 11.47
CA TYR A 24 10.75 1.84 11.04
C TYR A 24 9.71 0.95 10.32
N TYR A 25 10.02 -0.33 10.07
CA TYR A 25 9.10 -1.26 9.42
C TYR A 25 7.74 -1.36 10.12
N ALA A 26 7.75 -1.46 11.46
CA ALA A 26 6.51 -1.50 12.23
C ALA A 26 5.79 -0.15 12.27
N ALA A 27 6.54 0.96 12.25
CA ALA A 27 5.98 2.31 12.38
C ALA A 27 5.07 2.67 11.19
N ARG A 28 5.41 2.23 9.96
CA ARG A 28 4.59 2.48 8.77
C ARG A 28 3.17 1.89 8.89
N TYR A 29 3.06 0.67 9.41
CA TYR A 29 1.77 -0.01 9.60
C TYR A 29 1.00 0.55 10.79
N ARG A 30 1.69 0.89 11.90
CA ARG A 30 1.04 1.48 13.07
C ARG A 30 0.43 2.84 12.76
N ALA A 31 1.08 3.66 11.92
CA ALA A 31 0.55 4.94 11.50
C ALA A 31 -0.80 4.79 10.81
N VAL A 32 -0.94 3.82 9.90
CA VAL A 32 -2.20 3.54 9.21
C VAL A 32 -3.22 2.88 10.14
N ALA A 33 -2.81 1.85 10.89
CA ALA A 33 -3.70 1.12 11.79
C ALA A 33 -4.31 2.01 12.88
N GLY A 34 -3.57 3.02 13.34
CA GLY A 34 -4.04 3.98 14.33
C GLY A 34 -5.12 4.94 13.84
N LEU A 35 -5.40 4.98 12.53
CA LEU A 35 -6.47 5.77 11.92
C LEU A 35 -7.78 5.00 11.77
N ILE A 36 -7.75 3.69 11.98
CA ILE A 36 -8.89 2.80 11.71
C ILE A 36 -9.54 2.43 13.03
N PRO A 37 -10.81 2.84 13.27
CA PRO A 37 -11.54 2.44 14.48
C PRO A 37 -11.82 0.93 14.52
N ALA A 38 -11.98 0.41 15.72
CA ALA A 38 -12.47 -0.95 15.92
C ALA A 38 -13.88 -1.11 15.30
N GLY A 39 -14.11 -2.25 14.66
CA GLY A 39 -15.38 -2.57 14.01
C GLY A 39 -15.62 -1.92 12.64
N ALA A 40 -14.68 -1.09 12.15
CA ALA A 40 -14.82 -0.49 10.84
C ALA A 40 -14.63 -1.51 9.71
N SER A 41 -15.26 -1.28 8.56
CA SER A 41 -14.97 -2.00 7.32
C SER A 41 -13.78 -1.38 6.58
N VAL A 42 -12.89 -2.24 6.07
CA VAL A 42 -11.62 -1.84 5.42
C VAL A 42 -11.47 -2.55 4.09
N ALA A 43 -11.23 -1.81 3.02
CA ALA A 43 -10.75 -2.33 1.74
C ALA A 43 -9.28 -1.92 1.55
N ASP A 44 -8.36 -2.89 1.58
CA ASP A 44 -6.92 -2.67 1.43
C ASP A 44 -6.50 -3.04 0.02
N VAL A 45 -6.26 -2.02 -0.79
CA VAL A 45 -5.98 -2.13 -2.23
C VAL A 45 -4.50 -2.35 -2.45
N CYS A 46 -4.14 -3.37 -3.23
CA CYS A 46 -2.77 -3.86 -3.39
C CYS A 46 -2.17 -4.27 -2.03
N CYS A 47 -2.93 -5.05 -1.26
CA CYS A 47 -2.64 -5.39 0.14
C CYS A 47 -1.34 -6.21 0.33
N GLY A 48 -0.79 -6.79 -0.74
CA GLY A 48 0.38 -7.65 -0.69
C GLY A 48 0.16 -8.80 0.31
N PRO A 49 1.14 -9.10 1.18
CA PRO A 49 1.02 -10.19 2.17
C PRO A 49 0.07 -9.85 3.34
N ALA A 50 -0.74 -8.80 3.21
CA ALA A 50 -1.70 -8.33 4.20
C ALA A 50 -1.12 -8.17 5.63
N THR A 51 0.10 -7.62 5.71
CA THR A 51 0.79 -7.40 6.99
C THR A 51 0.04 -6.42 7.89
N LEU A 52 -0.62 -5.40 7.31
CA LEU A 52 -1.47 -4.46 8.04
C LEU A 52 -2.56 -5.22 8.82
N TYR A 53 -3.31 -6.09 8.13
CA TYR A 53 -4.33 -6.91 8.78
C TYR A 53 -3.76 -7.87 9.80
N THR A 54 -2.86 -8.76 9.37
CA THR A 54 -2.44 -9.91 10.17
C THR A 54 -1.72 -9.54 11.46
N ARG A 55 -1.07 -8.36 11.51
CA ARG A 55 -0.27 -7.91 12.66
C ARG A 55 -0.88 -6.77 13.45
N TYR A 56 -1.78 -5.98 12.86
CA TYR A 56 -2.25 -4.73 13.50
C TYR A 56 -3.77 -4.62 13.59
N LEU A 57 -4.54 -5.01 12.56
CA LEU A 57 -5.98 -4.81 12.54
C LEU A 57 -6.79 -6.03 13.00
N ARG A 58 -6.24 -7.24 12.88
CA ARG A 58 -6.97 -8.48 13.20
C ARG A 58 -7.59 -8.51 14.58
N GLN A 59 -6.94 -7.88 15.57
CA GLN A 59 -7.43 -7.84 16.96
C GLN A 59 -8.41 -6.69 17.24
N GLN A 60 -8.64 -5.81 16.26
CA GLN A 60 -9.54 -4.65 16.38
C GLN A 60 -10.96 -4.94 15.88
N SER A 61 -11.30 -6.20 15.59
CA SER A 61 -12.61 -6.62 15.09
C SER A 61 -13.04 -5.87 13.80
N VAL A 62 -12.09 -5.50 12.93
CA VAL A 62 -12.39 -4.86 11.64
C VAL A 62 -12.89 -5.88 10.62
N GLU A 63 -13.82 -5.47 9.75
CA GLU A 63 -14.24 -6.22 8.57
C GLU A 63 -13.24 -5.94 7.43
N TYR A 64 -12.19 -6.74 7.34
CA TYR A 64 -11.10 -6.51 6.40
C TYR A 64 -11.25 -7.30 5.12
N THR A 65 -11.18 -6.59 3.97
CA THR A 65 -11.09 -7.15 2.62
C THR A 65 -9.78 -6.69 1.97
N GLY A 66 -8.88 -7.63 1.70
CA GLY A 66 -7.64 -7.36 0.96
C GLY A 66 -7.79 -7.67 -0.52
N LEU A 67 -7.33 -6.76 -1.37
CA LEU A 67 -7.34 -6.88 -2.82
C LEU A 67 -5.92 -6.89 -3.35
N ASP A 68 -5.53 -7.90 -4.12
CA ASP A 68 -4.21 -7.99 -4.75
C ASP A 68 -4.26 -8.85 -6.02
N LEU A 69 -3.34 -8.62 -6.95
CA LEU A 69 -3.17 -9.48 -8.14
C LEU A 69 -2.58 -10.84 -7.80
N ASN A 70 -1.88 -10.96 -6.67
CA ASN A 70 -1.18 -12.16 -6.26
C ASN A 70 -2.13 -13.11 -5.52
N ASP A 71 -2.54 -14.18 -6.21
CA ASP A 71 -3.41 -15.22 -5.67
C ASP A 71 -2.83 -15.91 -4.42
N GLY A 72 -1.51 -16.06 -4.34
CA GLY A 72 -0.83 -16.63 -3.18
C GLY A 72 -0.97 -15.75 -1.93
N PHE A 73 -0.85 -14.42 -2.07
CA PHE A 73 -1.08 -13.49 -0.95
C PHE A 73 -2.55 -13.51 -0.51
N ILE A 74 -3.47 -13.58 -1.46
CA ILE A 74 -4.90 -13.67 -1.17
C ILE A 74 -5.25 -14.99 -0.47
N ALA A 75 -4.70 -16.11 -0.92
CA ALA A 75 -4.88 -17.40 -0.25
C ALA A 75 -4.34 -17.39 1.20
N ASP A 76 -3.19 -16.77 1.42
CA ASP A 76 -2.60 -16.64 2.77
C ASP A 76 -3.42 -15.70 3.68
N LEU A 77 -3.97 -14.62 3.13
CA LEU A 77 -4.89 -13.74 3.86
C LEU A 77 -6.15 -14.49 4.30
N THR A 78 -6.76 -15.27 3.39
CA THR A 78 -7.95 -16.06 3.70
C THR A 78 -7.69 -17.10 4.79
N LYS A 79 -6.54 -17.79 4.75
CA LYS A 79 -6.11 -18.69 5.84
C LYS A 79 -5.91 -17.96 7.18
N ALA A 80 -5.53 -16.68 7.14
CA ALA A 80 -5.39 -15.87 8.33
C ALA A 80 -6.73 -15.32 8.88
N GLY A 81 -7.85 -15.61 8.22
CA GLY A 81 -9.21 -15.23 8.64
C GLY A 81 -9.67 -13.86 8.11
N GLY A 82 -8.96 -13.26 7.15
CA GLY A 82 -9.42 -12.09 6.41
C GLY A 82 -10.18 -12.47 5.14
N GLN A 83 -10.95 -11.55 4.58
CA GLN A 83 -11.48 -11.67 3.24
C GLN A 83 -10.42 -11.31 2.21
N GLY A 84 -10.26 -12.10 1.17
CA GLY A 84 -9.31 -11.84 0.09
C GLY A 84 -9.97 -11.91 -1.29
N LEU A 85 -9.66 -10.94 -2.15
CA LEU A 85 -10.11 -10.90 -3.53
C LEU A 85 -8.90 -10.79 -4.47
N VAL A 86 -8.76 -11.73 -5.41
CA VAL A 86 -7.81 -11.55 -6.52
C VAL A 86 -8.34 -10.43 -7.41
N TRP A 87 -7.62 -9.31 -7.45
CA TRP A 87 -8.14 -8.08 -8.02
C TRP A 87 -7.13 -7.34 -8.87
N ASN A 88 -7.57 -6.94 -10.06
CA ASN A 88 -6.78 -6.08 -10.94
C ASN A 88 -7.30 -4.64 -10.89
N MET A 89 -6.50 -3.71 -10.38
CA MET A 89 -6.86 -2.28 -10.33
C MET A 89 -7.05 -1.65 -11.72
N ASN A 90 -6.50 -2.25 -12.78
CA ASN A 90 -6.73 -1.80 -14.16
C ASN A 90 -8.02 -2.37 -14.77
N SER A 91 -8.84 -3.12 -14.02
CA SER A 91 -10.15 -3.56 -14.49
C SER A 91 -11.20 -2.49 -14.22
N ASP A 92 -12.27 -2.46 -15.02
CA ASP A 92 -13.39 -1.51 -14.86
C ASP A 92 -14.32 -1.86 -13.68
N SER A 93 -14.07 -2.98 -13.00
CA SER A 93 -14.90 -3.42 -11.87
C SER A 93 -14.80 -2.42 -10.70
N PRO A 94 -15.93 -2.02 -10.09
CA PRO A 94 -15.91 -1.13 -8.95
C PRO A 94 -15.26 -1.79 -7.74
N LEU A 95 -14.49 -1.03 -6.96
CA LEU A 95 -13.95 -1.51 -5.69
C LEU A 95 -15.08 -1.83 -4.70
N PRO A 96 -14.91 -2.83 -3.82
CA PRO A 96 -15.89 -3.07 -2.75
C PRO A 96 -15.96 -1.86 -1.83
N ALA A 97 -17.20 -1.43 -1.53
CA ALA A 97 -17.43 -0.29 -0.66
C ALA A 97 -17.04 -0.63 0.80
N ALA A 98 -16.29 0.27 1.44
CA ALA A 98 -15.85 0.14 2.81
C ALA A 98 -15.84 1.51 3.52
N ASP A 99 -15.76 1.52 4.85
CA ASP A 99 -15.62 2.77 5.58
C ASP A 99 -14.25 3.40 5.32
N TYR A 100 -13.21 2.59 5.26
CA TYR A 100 -11.84 3.00 4.96
C TYR A 100 -11.31 2.24 3.75
N VAL A 101 -10.87 2.97 2.73
CA VAL A 101 -10.19 2.40 1.57
C VAL A 101 -8.71 2.79 1.64
N ILE A 102 -7.82 1.80 1.63
CA ILE A 102 -6.40 1.99 1.95
C ILE A 102 -5.54 1.54 0.79
N MET A 103 -4.43 2.24 0.56
CA MET A 103 -3.34 1.79 -0.30
C MET A 103 -1.99 2.13 0.35
N GLN A 104 -1.10 1.12 0.49
CA GLN A 104 0.24 1.31 1.03
C GLN A 104 1.33 0.90 0.04
N ALA A 105 2.24 1.83 -0.28
CA ALA A 105 3.43 1.62 -1.10
C ALA A 105 3.13 0.97 -2.46
N SER A 106 2.04 1.38 -3.10
CA SER A 106 1.58 0.78 -4.35
C SER A 106 1.11 1.82 -5.40
N LEU A 107 0.86 3.07 -5.00
CA LEU A 107 0.35 4.11 -5.90
C LEU A 107 1.32 4.40 -7.05
N TYR A 108 2.64 4.29 -6.81
CA TYR A 108 3.67 4.50 -7.83
C TYR A 108 3.57 3.52 -9.02
N HIS A 109 2.88 2.39 -8.88
CA HIS A 109 2.66 1.44 -9.98
C HIS A 109 1.74 2.00 -11.07
N PHE A 110 0.98 3.05 -10.75
CA PHE A 110 0.00 3.68 -11.63
C PHE A 110 0.50 4.99 -12.24
N LEU A 111 1.79 5.33 -12.04
CA LEU A 111 2.41 6.45 -12.74
C LEU A 111 2.41 6.22 -14.27
N PRO A 112 2.27 7.27 -15.10
CA PRO A 112 2.34 8.69 -14.70
C PRO A 112 1.04 9.31 -14.20
N ASP A 113 -0.11 8.64 -14.34
CA ASP A 113 -1.40 9.21 -13.91
C ASP A 113 -2.15 8.30 -12.92
N PRO A 114 -1.87 8.42 -11.62
CA PRO A 114 -2.53 7.65 -10.57
C PRO A 114 -3.89 8.23 -10.13
N ALA A 115 -4.39 9.30 -10.77
CA ALA A 115 -5.61 9.99 -10.35
C ALA A 115 -6.83 9.06 -10.41
N GLU A 116 -7.01 8.31 -11.48
CA GLU A 116 -8.11 7.37 -11.63
C GLU A 116 -8.18 6.37 -10.48
N VAL A 117 -7.01 5.90 -10.02
CA VAL A 117 -6.94 4.96 -8.88
C VAL A 117 -7.44 5.60 -7.60
N VAL A 118 -7.00 6.84 -7.30
CA VAL A 118 -7.45 7.56 -6.10
C VAL A 118 -8.93 7.91 -6.19
N ASP A 119 -9.43 8.31 -7.37
CA ASP A 119 -10.84 8.61 -7.60
C ASP A 119 -11.72 7.38 -7.40
N ARG A 120 -11.29 6.20 -7.86
CA ARG A 120 -11.98 4.92 -7.61
C ARG A 120 -11.96 4.54 -6.13
N MET A 121 -10.86 4.81 -5.42
CA MET A 121 -10.80 4.62 -3.96
C MET A 121 -11.77 5.54 -3.24
N LEU A 122 -11.85 6.82 -3.64
CA LEU A 122 -12.80 7.79 -3.10
C LEU A 122 -14.26 7.38 -3.35
N ALA A 123 -14.56 6.86 -4.55
CA ALA A 123 -15.89 6.38 -4.87
C ALA A 123 -16.33 5.16 -4.04
N ALA A 124 -15.38 4.37 -3.55
CA ALA A 124 -15.64 3.18 -2.73
C ALA A 124 -15.63 3.45 -1.22
N ALA A 125 -14.99 4.55 -0.78
CA ALA A 125 -14.89 4.92 0.62
C ALA A 125 -16.20 5.54 1.13
N ARG A 126 -16.65 5.15 2.33
CA ARG A 126 -17.77 5.80 3.02
C ARG A 126 -17.30 6.88 3.99
N THR A 127 -16.08 6.80 4.48
CA THR A 127 -15.54 7.72 5.49
C THR A 127 -14.23 8.35 5.02
N GLN A 128 -13.20 7.55 4.73
CA GLN A 128 -11.89 8.05 4.38
C GLN A 128 -11.14 7.14 3.40
N VAL A 129 -10.31 7.78 2.57
CA VAL A 129 -9.23 7.12 1.83
C VAL A 129 -7.91 7.41 2.53
N ILE A 130 -7.08 6.37 2.72
CA ILE A 130 -5.76 6.48 3.34
C ILE A 130 -4.72 5.98 2.35
N VAL A 131 -3.80 6.86 1.95
CA VAL A 131 -2.67 6.50 1.08
C VAL A 131 -1.37 6.74 1.82
N ALA A 132 -0.51 5.73 1.92
CA ALA A 132 0.84 5.85 2.46
C ALA A 132 1.85 5.40 1.41
N GLU A 133 2.67 6.33 0.91
CA GLU A 133 3.55 6.09 -0.23
C GLU A 133 5.02 6.41 0.09
N PRO A 134 5.99 5.59 -0.34
CA PRO A 134 7.40 5.89 -0.21
C PRO A 134 7.78 7.19 -0.93
N ILE A 135 8.45 8.09 -0.20
CA ILE A 135 8.98 9.37 -0.70
C ILE A 135 10.51 9.36 -0.81
N ARG A 136 11.16 8.32 -0.31
CA ARG A 136 12.59 8.09 -0.49
C ARG A 136 12.81 6.83 -1.30
N ASN A 137 13.59 6.96 -2.36
CA ASN A 137 14.00 5.79 -3.11
C ASN A 137 15.00 4.98 -2.27
N LEU A 138 14.52 3.94 -1.60
CA LEU A 138 15.36 3.05 -0.79
C LEU A 138 16.38 2.28 -1.65
N ALA A 139 16.16 2.22 -2.97
CA ALA A 139 17.10 1.63 -3.93
C ALA A 139 18.33 2.51 -4.21
N THR A 140 18.29 3.80 -3.88
CA THR A 140 19.43 4.74 -4.01
C THR A 140 20.23 4.87 -2.71
N SER A 141 19.93 4.06 -1.68
CA SER A 141 20.77 4.05 -0.46
C SER A 141 22.21 3.73 -0.84
N GLN A 142 23.20 4.33 -0.14
CA GLN A 142 24.63 4.16 -0.38
C GLN A 142 25.11 2.69 -0.29
N ASN A 143 24.22 1.79 0.03
CA ASN A 143 24.47 0.35 0.04
C ASN A 143 24.10 -0.24 -1.32
N ARG A 144 25.11 -0.35 -2.23
CA ARG A 144 24.99 -0.89 -3.60
C ARG A 144 24.26 -2.26 -3.64
N LEU A 145 24.35 -3.04 -2.55
CA LEU A 145 23.67 -4.32 -2.43
C LEU A 145 22.15 -4.17 -2.25
N LEU A 146 21.72 -3.19 -1.43
CA LEU A 146 20.30 -2.88 -1.23
C LEU A 146 19.69 -2.23 -2.50
N ALA A 147 20.48 -1.44 -3.21
CA ALA A 147 20.05 -0.84 -4.48
C ALA A 147 19.86 -1.92 -5.57
N ALA A 148 20.78 -2.87 -5.70
CA ALA A 148 20.68 -3.98 -6.65
C ALA A 148 19.51 -4.94 -6.30
N ILE A 149 19.30 -5.18 -5.01
CA ILE A 149 18.16 -5.92 -4.49
C ILE A 149 16.86 -5.15 -4.79
N GLY A 150 16.79 -3.87 -4.50
CA GLY A 150 15.61 -3.02 -4.76
C GLY A 150 15.22 -3.02 -6.25
N GLN A 151 16.18 -2.81 -7.16
CA GLN A 151 15.92 -2.80 -8.60
C GLN A 151 15.45 -4.15 -9.15
N ARG A 152 16.01 -5.26 -8.65
CA ARG A 152 15.69 -6.61 -9.14
C ARG A 152 14.37 -7.15 -8.58
N PHE A 153 13.92 -6.61 -7.44
CA PHE A 153 12.81 -7.16 -6.65
C PHE A 153 11.55 -6.29 -6.62
N THR A 154 11.61 -5.05 -7.10
CA THR A 154 10.42 -4.19 -7.20
C THR A 154 9.68 -4.34 -8.52
N ASN A 155 10.07 -5.31 -9.37
CA ASN A 155 9.37 -5.58 -10.61
C ASN A 155 8.18 -6.53 -10.35
N ALA A 156 7.00 -5.96 -10.18
CA ALA A 156 5.74 -6.69 -10.02
C ALA A 156 5.23 -7.33 -11.33
N GLY A 157 6.09 -7.49 -12.34
CA GLY A 157 5.71 -8.04 -13.64
C GLY A 157 5.18 -7.01 -14.64
N THR A 158 5.10 -5.73 -14.26
CA THR A 158 4.62 -4.62 -15.11
C THR A 158 5.76 -3.83 -15.78
N GLY A 159 7.00 -4.30 -15.67
CA GLY A 159 8.20 -3.59 -16.13
C GLY A 159 8.98 -2.91 -15.00
N ALA A 160 10.27 -2.62 -15.21
CA ALA A 160 11.07 -1.85 -14.28
C ALA A 160 10.55 -0.40 -14.25
N GLN A 161 9.78 -0.05 -13.23
CA GLN A 161 9.29 1.32 -13.07
C GLN A 161 10.46 2.21 -12.64
N ALA A 162 10.97 3.00 -13.57
CA ALA A 162 12.06 3.96 -13.32
C ALA A 162 11.59 5.15 -12.45
N HIS A 163 10.27 5.36 -12.34
CA HIS A 163 9.68 6.51 -11.67
C HIS A 163 9.11 6.11 -10.30
N ARG A 164 9.46 6.91 -9.32
CA ARG A 164 8.99 6.83 -7.94
C ARG A 164 8.61 8.25 -7.50
N PHE A 165 7.69 8.33 -6.56
CA PHE A 165 7.40 9.62 -5.95
C PHE A 165 8.60 10.12 -5.14
N THR A 166 8.81 11.43 -5.21
CA THR A 166 9.48 12.21 -4.17
C THR A 166 8.42 12.85 -3.29
N GLU A 167 8.80 13.45 -2.17
CA GLU A 167 7.86 14.18 -1.34
C GLU A 167 7.15 15.29 -2.14
N ASP A 168 7.93 16.11 -2.88
CA ASP A 168 7.39 17.22 -3.68
C ASP A 168 6.42 16.76 -4.77
N THR A 169 6.76 15.69 -5.50
CA THR A 169 5.89 15.18 -6.57
C THR A 169 4.63 14.53 -6.02
N LEU A 170 4.69 13.93 -4.82
CA LEU A 170 3.53 13.36 -4.15
C LEU A 170 2.63 14.47 -3.59
N ASP A 171 3.21 15.53 -3.00
CA ASP A 171 2.46 16.71 -2.55
C ASP A 171 1.77 17.42 -3.73
N ALA A 172 2.48 17.62 -4.83
CA ALA A 172 1.92 18.20 -6.05
C ALA A 172 0.76 17.34 -6.60
N PHE A 173 0.88 16.01 -6.53
CA PHE A 173 -0.21 15.12 -6.92
C PHE A 173 -1.42 15.28 -6.00
N PHE A 174 -1.24 15.23 -4.67
CA PHE A 174 -2.35 15.32 -3.71
C PHE A 174 -2.93 16.73 -3.56
N ALA A 175 -2.27 17.77 -4.07
CA ALA A 175 -2.83 19.13 -4.11
C ALA A 175 -4.17 19.20 -4.89
N ARG A 176 -4.40 18.30 -5.87
CA ARG A 176 -5.69 18.18 -6.58
C ARG A 176 -6.85 17.77 -5.68
N TYR A 177 -6.56 17.15 -4.54
CA TYR A 177 -7.52 16.70 -3.54
C TYR A 177 -7.56 17.60 -2.29
N ALA A 178 -7.08 18.85 -2.38
CA ALA A 178 -6.94 19.76 -1.24
C ALA A 178 -8.26 19.97 -0.48
N SER A 179 -9.41 20.01 -1.18
CA SER A 179 -10.74 20.15 -0.57
C SER A 179 -11.19 18.95 0.26
N ARG A 180 -10.59 17.79 0.03
CA ARG A 180 -10.85 16.52 0.76
C ARG A 180 -9.74 16.17 1.74
N LEU A 181 -8.62 16.89 1.73
CA LEU A 181 -7.44 16.57 2.54
C LEU A 181 -7.71 16.84 4.02
N VAL A 182 -7.79 15.77 4.81
CA VAL A 182 -7.96 15.83 6.27
C VAL A 182 -6.62 15.86 6.98
N ARG A 183 -5.64 15.10 6.47
CA ARG A 183 -4.32 14.96 7.10
C ARG A 183 -3.26 14.63 6.08
N SER A 184 -2.07 15.21 6.27
CA SER A 184 -0.85 14.81 5.56
C SER A 184 0.31 14.83 6.55
N GLU A 185 1.08 13.75 6.60
CA GLU A 185 2.23 13.64 7.51
C GLU A 185 3.30 12.69 6.98
N VAL A 186 4.54 12.99 7.35
CA VAL A 186 5.69 12.12 7.08
C VAL A 186 5.79 11.06 8.16
N ILE A 187 5.80 9.80 7.77
CA ILE A 187 5.82 8.64 8.66
C ILE A 187 7.07 7.77 8.45
N ALA A 188 7.18 6.69 9.19
CA ALA A 188 8.25 5.69 9.05
C ALA A 188 9.66 6.30 9.05
N GLY A 189 9.90 7.31 9.91
CA GLY A 189 11.20 7.97 10.04
C GLY A 189 11.64 8.72 8.78
N GLY A 190 10.72 9.37 8.10
CA GLY A 190 10.98 10.15 6.89
C GLY A 190 11.05 9.33 5.61
N ARG A 191 10.55 8.10 5.60
CA ARG A 191 10.61 7.21 4.42
C ARG A 191 9.34 7.21 3.60
N GLU A 192 8.20 7.46 4.23
CA GLU A 192 6.90 7.48 3.60
C GLU A 192 6.13 8.74 3.99
N LYS A 193 5.20 9.13 3.15
CA LYS A 193 4.22 10.18 3.45
C LYS A 193 2.82 9.60 3.37
N LEU A 194 2.03 9.96 4.35
CA LEU A 194 0.65 9.51 4.53
C LEU A 194 -0.29 10.67 4.21
N TYR A 195 -1.36 10.36 3.47
CA TYR A 195 -2.46 11.26 3.16
C TYR A 195 -3.77 10.61 3.58
N VAL A 196 -4.63 11.39 4.21
CA VAL A 196 -6.01 11.01 4.57
C VAL A 196 -6.95 11.97 3.86
N LEU A 197 -7.84 11.42 3.04
CA LEU A 197 -8.86 12.18 2.32
C LEU A 197 -10.24 11.81 2.87
N SER A 198 -11.13 12.79 3.01
CA SER A 198 -12.56 12.52 3.28
C SER A 198 -13.23 11.94 2.05
N ALA A 199 -14.17 11.02 2.24
CA ALA A 199 -15.01 10.47 1.19
C ALA A 199 -15.95 11.51 0.57
#